data_fd2c75210ba5fcaf5e641806ca846c09
#
_entry.id   fd2c75210ba5fcaf5e641806ca846c09
#
_cell.length_a   1.000
_cell.length_b   1.000
_cell.length_c   1.000
_cell.angle_alpha   90.00
_cell.angle_beta   90.00
_cell.angle_gamma   90.00
#
_symmetry.space_group_name_H-M   'P 1'
#
loop_
_entity.id
_entity.type
_entity.pdbx_description
1 polymer ?
#
loop_
_entity_poly.entity_id
_entity_poly.type
_entity_poly.pdbx_seq_one_letter_code
_entity_poly.pdbx_strand_id
1 'polypeptide(L)'
;MREFLESLNSRGIDYVIVGAHSLAFHGRPRYTRDLDILVRATPENAAKLVDLLNHFGFGDASFKESDFTEPERLIQLGRAPNRIDLLTSITGVTSDEALTSKVPAELDGVPVFILGKDALIRNKRAVGRPQDIADLDTLQS
;
A
#
# COMPACT_ATOMS: atom_id res chain seq x y z
N MET A 1 -3.97 -7.80 11.17
CA MET A 1 -3.08 -6.87 10.46
C MET A 1 -1.60 -7.18 10.67
N ARG A 2 -1.18 -7.37 11.91
CA ARG A 2 0.22 -7.65 12.23
C ARG A 2 0.77 -8.88 11.50
N GLU A 3 0.05 -9.99 11.54
CA GLU A 3 0.48 -11.23 10.91
C GLU A 3 0.57 -11.09 9.39
N PHE A 4 -0.33 -10.31 8.81
CA PHE A 4 -0.31 -10.02 7.39
C PHE A 4 0.97 -9.25 6.99
N LEU A 5 1.31 -8.22 7.76
CA LEU A 5 2.53 -7.43 7.54
C LEU A 5 3.79 -8.28 7.72
N GLU A 6 3.83 -9.11 8.75
CA GLU A 6 4.94 -10.02 8.98
C GLU A 6 5.11 -10.98 7.81
N SER A 7 4.01 -11.47 7.24
CA SER A 7 4.05 -12.39 6.12
C SER A 7 4.52 -11.72 4.83
N LEU A 8 4.16 -10.46 4.59
CA LEU A 8 4.70 -9.69 3.48
C LEU A 8 6.23 -9.67 3.53
N ASN A 9 6.77 -9.39 4.72
CA ASN A 9 8.21 -9.31 4.92
C ASN A 9 8.90 -10.69 4.79
N SER A 10 8.34 -11.69 5.43
CA SER A 10 8.97 -13.03 5.44
C SER A 10 8.96 -13.69 4.08
N ARG A 11 7.99 -13.37 3.24
CA ARG A 11 7.90 -13.90 1.87
C ARG A 11 8.69 -13.08 0.87
N GLY A 12 9.31 -11.97 1.29
CA GLY A 12 10.08 -11.12 0.40
C GLY A 12 9.22 -10.43 -0.66
N ILE A 13 7.99 -10.07 -0.33
CA ILE A 13 7.10 -9.39 -1.25
C ILE A 13 7.52 -7.92 -1.36
N ASP A 14 7.61 -7.42 -2.60
CA ASP A 14 7.88 -6.00 -2.85
C ASP A 14 6.60 -5.22 -2.66
N TYR A 15 6.60 -4.32 -1.67
CA TYR A 15 5.44 -3.50 -1.35
C TYR A 15 5.85 -2.17 -0.75
N VAL A 16 4.91 -1.24 -0.73
CA VAL A 16 5.04 0.02 0.00
C VAL A 16 3.66 0.42 0.52
N ILE A 17 3.57 0.84 1.77
CA ILE A 17 2.31 1.31 2.36
C ILE A 17 2.05 2.72 1.85
N VAL A 18 0.84 2.94 1.33
CA VAL A 18 0.38 4.22 0.78
C VAL A 18 -0.85 4.71 1.56
N GLY A 19 -1.50 5.74 1.09
CA GLY A 19 -2.76 6.20 1.67
C GLY A 19 -2.61 6.86 3.04
N ALA A 20 -3.62 6.70 3.89
CA ALA A 20 -3.70 7.42 5.17
C ALA A 20 -2.56 7.09 6.13
N HIS A 21 -2.06 5.86 6.14
CA HIS A 21 -0.94 5.50 7.00
C HIS A 21 0.36 6.21 6.58
N SER A 22 0.59 6.39 5.28
CA SER A 22 1.76 7.12 4.79
C SER A 22 1.64 8.61 5.12
N LEU A 23 0.44 9.17 5.02
CA LEU A 23 0.19 10.55 5.41
C LEU A 23 0.44 10.76 6.90
N ALA A 24 -0.03 9.84 7.74
CA ALA A 24 0.18 9.90 9.19
C ALA A 24 1.67 9.88 9.54
N PHE A 25 2.43 9.05 8.85
CA PHE A 25 3.87 8.94 9.09
C PHE A 25 4.62 10.24 8.74
N HIS A 26 4.26 10.88 7.62
CA HIS A 26 5.00 12.03 7.11
C HIS A 26 4.55 13.39 7.67
N GLY A 27 3.41 13.48 8.28
CA GLY A 27 3.01 14.80 8.69
C GLY A 27 1.85 14.90 9.66
N ARG A 28 0.74 14.24 9.39
CA ARG A 28 -0.48 14.46 10.15
C ARG A 28 -1.07 13.16 10.66
N PRO A 29 -0.91 12.86 11.94
CA PRO A 29 -1.54 11.68 12.53
C PRO A 29 -3.04 11.69 12.27
N ARG A 30 -3.54 10.59 11.71
CA ARG A 30 -4.94 10.39 11.41
C ARG A 30 -5.30 8.96 11.75
N TYR A 31 -6.38 8.78 12.49
CA TYR A 31 -6.84 7.44 12.79
C TYR A 31 -7.41 6.81 11.53
N THR A 32 -6.93 5.61 11.22
CA THR A 32 -7.47 4.80 10.12
C THR A 32 -7.28 3.33 10.44
N ARG A 33 -8.26 2.53 10.05
CA ARG A 33 -8.19 1.07 10.14
C ARG A 33 -7.97 0.44 8.77
N ASP A 34 -8.10 1.23 7.70
CA ASP A 34 -7.86 0.75 6.34
C ASP A 34 -6.38 0.83 6.05
N LEU A 35 -5.84 -0.25 5.52
CA LEU A 35 -4.43 -0.34 5.16
C LEU A 35 -4.34 -0.43 3.64
N ASP A 36 -3.70 0.56 3.01
CA ASP A 36 -3.51 0.61 1.58
C ASP A 36 -2.06 0.23 1.25
N ILE A 37 -1.89 -0.81 0.45
CA ILE A 37 -0.58 -1.37 0.10
C ILE A 37 -0.42 -1.40 -1.41
N LEU A 38 0.59 -0.69 -1.91
CA LEU A 38 0.99 -0.79 -3.31
C LEU A 38 1.97 -1.95 -3.44
N VAL A 39 1.72 -2.84 -4.39
CA VAL A 39 2.58 -4.00 -4.64
C VAL A 39 3.19 -3.91 -6.02
N ARG A 40 4.42 -4.41 -6.16
CA ARG A 40 5.08 -4.43 -7.47
C ARG A 40 4.38 -5.46 -8.37
N ALA A 41 4.01 -5.02 -9.57
CA ALA A 41 3.21 -5.81 -10.50
C ALA A 41 4.10 -6.67 -11.42
N THR A 42 4.88 -7.55 -10.81
CA THR A 42 5.71 -8.52 -11.55
C THR A 42 5.18 -9.92 -11.32
N PRO A 43 5.41 -10.86 -12.25
CA PRO A 43 4.98 -12.25 -12.06
C PRO A 43 5.52 -12.89 -10.78
N GLU A 44 6.77 -12.64 -10.43
CA GLU A 44 7.39 -13.19 -9.23
C GLU A 44 6.70 -12.67 -7.96
N ASN A 45 6.42 -11.38 -7.91
CA ASN A 45 5.76 -10.78 -6.76
C ASN A 45 4.30 -11.23 -6.66
N ALA A 46 3.63 -11.32 -7.80
CA ALA A 46 2.25 -11.79 -7.88
C ALA A 46 2.10 -13.23 -7.36
N ALA A 47 3.02 -14.12 -7.71
CA ALA A 47 3.00 -15.50 -7.22
C ALA A 47 3.11 -15.55 -5.70
N LYS A 48 3.98 -14.75 -5.12
CA LYS A 48 4.13 -14.65 -3.66
C LYS A 48 2.87 -14.11 -2.99
N LEU A 49 2.21 -13.13 -3.62
CA LEU A 49 0.97 -12.55 -3.10
C LEU A 49 -0.16 -13.58 -3.10
N VAL A 50 -0.33 -14.31 -4.19
CA VAL A 50 -1.37 -15.34 -4.28
C VAL A 50 -1.15 -16.41 -3.19
N ASP A 51 0.09 -16.83 -3.00
CA ASP A 51 0.42 -17.81 -1.96
C ASP A 51 0.11 -17.26 -0.57
N LEU A 52 0.43 -16.01 -0.30
CA LEU A 52 0.12 -15.35 0.96
C LEU A 52 -1.39 -15.31 1.20
N LEU A 53 -2.16 -14.93 0.20
CA LEU A 53 -3.61 -14.81 0.32
C LEU A 53 -4.26 -16.16 0.60
N ASN A 54 -3.78 -17.22 -0.04
CA ASN A 54 -4.26 -18.57 0.24
C ASN A 54 -3.94 -18.99 1.68
N HIS A 55 -2.76 -18.64 2.17
CA HIS A 55 -2.36 -18.94 3.55
C HIS A 55 -3.28 -18.26 4.58
N PHE A 56 -3.72 -17.04 4.31
CA PHE A 56 -4.58 -16.29 5.22
C PHE A 56 -6.08 -16.58 5.04
N GLY A 57 -6.44 -17.57 4.22
CA GLY A 57 -7.83 -17.97 4.06
C GLY A 57 -8.65 -17.10 3.12
N PHE A 58 -8.00 -16.28 2.31
CA PHE A 58 -8.69 -15.50 1.28
C PHE A 58 -8.85 -16.28 -0.03
N GLY A 59 -8.53 -17.57 -0.02
CA GLY A 59 -8.57 -18.42 -1.21
C GLY A 59 -9.95 -18.61 -1.81
N ASP A 60 -11.02 -18.38 -1.05
CA ASP A 60 -12.40 -18.45 -1.54
C ASP A 60 -12.65 -17.54 -2.73
N ALA A 61 -11.91 -16.45 -2.82
CA ALA A 61 -12.06 -15.48 -3.90
C ALA A 61 -11.32 -15.88 -5.18
N SER A 62 -10.60 -17.00 -5.17
CA SER A 62 -9.89 -17.52 -6.36
C SER A 62 -8.96 -16.49 -7.00
N PHE A 63 -8.09 -15.88 -6.20
CA PHE A 63 -7.12 -14.89 -6.71
C PHE A 63 -6.16 -15.55 -7.70
N LYS A 64 -5.84 -14.81 -8.76
CA LYS A 64 -4.92 -15.22 -9.81
C LYS A 64 -3.73 -14.27 -9.85
N GLU A 65 -2.61 -14.76 -10.37
CA GLU A 65 -1.43 -13.90 -10.54
C GLU A 65 -1.74 -12.68 -11.41
N SER A 66 -2.60 -12.84 -12.43
CA SER A 66 -2.99 -11.73 -13.30
C SER A 66 -3.69 -10.59 -12.56
N ASP A 67 -4.28 -10.85 -11.40
CA ASP A 67 -4.89 -9.81 -10.58
C ASP A 67 -3.84 -8.83 -10.05
N PHE A 68 -2.58 -9.23 -10.01
CA PHE A 68 -1.48 -8.44 -9.43
C PHE A 68 -0.38 -8.09 -10.43
N THR A 69 -0.54 -8.40 -11.71
CA THR A 69 0.46 -8.09 -12.74
C THR A 69 0.05 -6.97 -13.68
N GLU A 70 -1.22 -6.57 -13.66
CA GLU A 70 -1.72 -5.51 -14.51
C GLU A 70 -1.82 -4.19 -13.73
N PRO A 71 -1.63 -3.02 -14.40
CA PRO A 71 -1.79 -1.73 -13.73
C PRO A 71 -3.26 -1.47 -13.40
N GLU A 72 -3.47 -0.51 -12.50
CA GLU A 72 -4.78 0.00 -12.12
C GLU A 72 -5.71 -1.07 -11.54
N ARG A 73 -5.15 -2.07 -10.87
CA ARG A 73 -5.93 -3.07 -10.15
C ARG A 73 -6.04 -2.71 -8.68
N LEU A 74 -7.22 -2.96 -8.13
CA LEU A 74 -7.50 -2.79 -6.71
C LEU A 74 -8.17 -4.06 -6.20
N ILE A 75 -7.56 -4.70 -5.21
CA ILE A 75 -8.10 -5.89 -4.55
C ILE A 75 -8.37 -5.53 -3.10
N GLN A 76 -9.63 -5.62 -2.70
CA GLN A 76 -10.04 -5.33 -1.33
C GLN A 76 -10.19 -6.61 -0.53
N LEU A 77 -9.52 -6.68 0.62
CA LEU A 77 -9.54 -7.84 1.52
C LEU A 77 -10.23 -7.46 2.82
N GLY A 78 -11.15 -8.30 3.25
CA GLY A 78 -11.88 -8.07 4.48
C GLY A 78 -12.97 -7.01 4.32
N ARG A 79 -13.48 -6.55 5.45
CA ARG A 79 -14.57 -5.56 5.50
C ARG A 79 -14.22 -4.49 6.53
N ALA A 80 -14.83 -3.31 6.35
CA ALA A 80 -14.75 -2.28 7.38
C ALA A 80 -15.16 -2.87 8.73
N PRO A 81 -14.51 -2.51 9.84
CA PRO A 81 -13.52 -1.43 9.94
C PRO A 81 -12.07 -1.84 9.66
N ASN A 82 -11.78 -3.09 9.36
CA ASN A 82 -10.42 -3.59 9.17
C ASN A 82 -10.24 -4.12 7.73
N ARG A 83 -10.09 -3.19 6.78
CA ARG A 83 -9.92 -3.54 5.38
C ARG A 83 -8.48 -3.34 4.94
N ILE A 84 -8.01 -4.27 4.10
CA ILE A 84 -6.71 -4.16 3.44
C ILE A 84 -6.95 -4.02 1.94
N ASP A 85 -6.43 -2.96 1.35
CA ASP A 85 -6.52 -2.71 -0.09
C ASP A 85 -5.15 -2.94 -0.70
N LEU A 86 -5.08 -3.85 -1.68
CA LEU A 86 -3.88 -4.10 -2.46
C LEU A 86 -4.02 -3.40 -3.81
N LEU A 87 -3.07 -2.52 -4.13
CA LEU A 87 -3.09 -1.73 -5.37
C LEU A 87 -1.89 -2.07 -6.22
N THR A 88 -2.05 -2.04 -7.53
CA THR A 88 -0.93 -2.24 -8.46
C THR A 88 -0.41 -0.92 -9.04
N SER A 89 -1.12 0.19 -8.82
CA SER A 89 -0.66 1.52 -9.22
C SER A 89 -1.32 2.61 -8.38
N ILE A 90 -0.71 3.78 -8.37
CA ILE A 90 -1.28 4.99 -7.75
C ILE A 90 -1.14 6.16 -8.73
N THR A 91 -1.96 7.20 -8.55
CA THR A 91 -2.00 8.34 -9.44
C THR A 91 -0.76 9.23 -9.27
N GLY A 92 -0.17 9.65 -10.38
CA GLY A 92 0.89 10.67 -10.39
C GLY A 92 2.29 10.18 -10.03
N VAL A 93 2.44 8.90 -9.69
CA VAL A 93 3.74 8.30 -9.34
C VAL A 93 3.77 6.92 -9.98
N THR A 94 4.83 6.60 -10.70
CA THR A 94 4.95 5.25 -11.25
C THR A 94 5.18 4.27 -10.11
N SER A 95 4.82 3.01 -10.33
CA SER A 95 5.04 1.96 -9.34
C SER A 95 6.51 1.84 -8.97
N ASP A 96 7.39 1.95 -9.97
CA ASP A 96 8.83 1.89 -9.74
C ASP A 96 9.32 3.05 -8.89
N GLU A 97 8.86 4.28 -9.18
CA GLU A 97 9.18 5.45 -8.38
C GLU A 97 8.69 5.29 -6.93
N ALA A 98 7.46 4.82 -6.76
CA ALA A 98 6.88 4.62 -5.43
C ALA A 98 7.69 3.61 -4.61
N LEU A 99 8.01 2.48 -5.21
CA LEU A 99 8.76 1.43 -4.51
C LEU A 99 10.21 1.83 -4.24
N THR A 100 10.82 2.61 -5.13
CA THR A 100 12.17 3.15 -4.91
C THR A 100 12.19 4.20 -3.82
N SER A 101 11.11 4.99 -3.68
CA SER A 101 11.02 6.07 -2.69
C SER A 101 10.81 5.58 -1.26
N LYS A 102 10.49 4.31 -1.07
CA LYS A 102 10.06 3.75 0.21
C LYS A 102 11.05 4.04 1.33
N VAL A 103 10.52 4.33 2.51
CA VAL A 103 11.30 4.56 3.71
C VAL A 103 10.92 3.53 4.78
N PRO A 104 11.89 3.10 5.61
CA PRO A 104 11.57 2.17 6.68
C PRO A 104 10.77 2.85 7.78
N ALA A 105 9.83 2.11 8.35
CA ALA A 105 8.98 2.57 9.43
C ALA A 105 8.54 1.37 10.25
N GLU A 106 7.69 1.61 11.23
CA GLU A 106 7.11 0.55 12.05
C GLU A 106 5.61 0.76 12.13
N LEU A 107 4.86 -0.31 11.94
CA LEU A 107 3.41 -0.30 12.06
C LEU A 107 2.99 -1.54 12.84
N ASP A 108 2.25 -1.32 13.91
CA ASP A 108 1.76 -2.40 14.78
C ASP A 108 2.90 -3.32 15.27
N GLY A 109 4.06 -2.72 15.55
CA GLY A 109 5.24 -3.43 16.02
C GLY A 109 6.03 -4.18 14.95
N VAL A 110 5.65 -4.03 13.67
CA VAL A 110 6.29 -4.73 12.56
C VAL A 110 7.07 -3.73 11.71
N PRO A 111 8.32 -4.04 11.33
CA PRO A 111 9.05 -3.21 10.36
C PRO A 111 8.32 -3.22 9.02
N VAL A 112 8.10 -2.07 8.45
CA VAL A 112 7.40 -1.93 7.16
C VAL A 112 8.12 -0.90 6.29
N PHE A 113 7.66 -0.80 5.03
CA PHE A 113 8.10 0.25 4.11
C PHE A 113 6.93 1.16 3.79
N ILE A 114 7.16 2.45 3.89
CA ILE A 114 6.14 3.49 3.67
C ILE A 114 6.57 4.37 2.50
N LEU A 115 5.59 4.81 1.71
CA LEU A 115 5.82 5.71 0.57
C LEU A 115 6.62 6.93 1.01
N GLY A 116 7.64 7.28 0.25
CA GLY A 116 8.47 8.44 0.54
C GLY A 116 7.69 9.75 0.45
N LYS A 117 8.13 10.77 1.18
CA LYS A 117 7.40 12.04 1.29
C LYS A 117 7.19 12.73 -0.04
N ASP A 118 8.23 12.81 -0.87
CA ASP A 118 8.13 13.47 -2.17
C ASP A 118 7.15 12.75 -3.10
N ALA A 119 7.17 11.42 -3.09
CA ALA A 119 6.23 10.62 -3.87
C ALA A 119 4.80 10.82 -3.37
N LEU A 120 4.61 10.89 -2.05
CA LEU A 120 3.29 11.15 -1.46
C LEU A 120 2.76 12.52 -1.88
N ILE A 121 3.61 13.54 -1.87
CA ILE A 121 3.25 14.89 -2.31
C ILE A 121 2.81 14.88 -3.77
N ARG A 122 3.57 14.21 -4.64
CA ARG A 122 3.22 14.09 -6.06
C ARG A 122 1.90 13.37 -6.26
N ASN A 123 1.66 12.31 -5.51
CA ASN A 123 0.40 11.58 -5.56
C ASN A 123 -0.78 12.46 -5.14
N LYS A 124 -0.67 13.16 -4.01
CA LYS A 124 -1.71 14.06 -3.51
C LYS A 124 -2.00 15.19 -4.51
N ARG A 125 -0.96 15.75 -5.10
CA ARG A 125 -1.10 16.83 -6.09
C ARG A 125 -1.82 16.34 -7.34
N ALA A 126 -1.50 15.13 -7.80
CA ALA A 126 -2.11 14.56 -8.99
C ALA A 126 -3.59 14.18 -8.78
N VAL A 127 -3.94 13.64 -7.63
CA VAL A 127 -5.34 13.32 -7.29
C VAL A 127 -6.16 14.59 -7.14
N GLY A 128 -5.66 15.59 -6.40
CA GLY A 128 -6.20 16.95 -6.39
C GLY A 128 -7.57 17.14 -5.77
N ARG A 129 -8.07 16.21 -4.96
CA ARG A 129 -9.32 16.42 -4.23
C ARG A 129 -9.11 17.52 -3.17
N PRO A 130 -10.21 18.19 -2.70
CA PRO A 130 -10.05 19.21 -1.64
C PRO A 130 -9.27 18.70 -0.43
N GLN A 131 -9.50 17.46 -0.01
CA GLN A 131 -8.78 16.87 1.09
C GLN A 131 -7.30 16.69 0.78
N ASP A 132 -6.97 16.32 -0.46
CA ASP A 132 -5.58 16.15 -0.89
C ASP A 132 -4.84 17.47 -0.89
N ILE A 133 -5.50 18.55 -1.29
CA ILE A 133 -4.91 19.89 -1.29
C ILE A 133 -4.65 20.34 0.14
N ALA A 134 -5.57 20.08 1.07
CA ALA A 134 -5.38 20.38 2.48
C ALA A 134 -4.22 19.57 3.07
N ASP A 135 -4.10 18.31 2.68
CA ASP A 135 -3.01 17.45 3.11
C ASP A 135 -1.65 17.94 2.61
N LEU A 136 -1.60 18.54 1.41
CA LEU A 136 -0.38 19.12 0.86
C LEU A 136 0.16 20.24 1.73
N ASP A 137 -0.71 21.11 2.26
CA ASP A 137 -0.28 22.18 3.15
C ASP A 137 0.44 21.61 4.38
N THR A 138 -0.09 20.55 4.94
CA THR A 138 0.52 19.90 6.11
C THR A 138 1.86 19.27 5.75
N LEU A 139 1.95 18.59 4.61
CA LEU A 139 3.18 17.91 4.19
C LEU A 139 4.29 18.88 3.81
N GLN A 140 3.94 20.07 3.33
CA GLN A 140 4.89 21.07 2.83
C GLN A 140 5.24 22.15 3.86
N SER A 141 4.59 22.13 5.02
CA SER A 141 4.84 23.13 6.07
C SER A 141 6.06 22.79 6.92
#